data_df32115aa65f495b60276fc687048179
#
_entry.id   df32115aa65f495b60276fc687048179
#
_cell.length_a   1.000
_cell.length_b   1.000
_cell.length_c   1.000
_cell.angle_alpha   90.00
_cell.angle_beta   90.00
_cell.angle_gamma   90.00
#
_symmetry.space_group_name_H-M   'P 1'
#
loop_
_entity.id
_entity.type
_entity.pdbx_description
1 polymer ?
#
loop_
_entity_poly.entity_id
_entity_poly.type
_entity_poly.pdbx_seq_one_letter_code
_entity_poly.pdbx_strand_id
1 'polypeptide(L)'
;MPALAPPVGDERHALHTFLAYQQDAFVAVAHGLTDEQARATPTVSALSIGGLIKHVTGMQRIWMQRVAAAPDKPPTDTRDIEERTREYRDEYVMGPHQTLAGLLDAYAAQNAETLRLAQTADLDAAVPVPRDSPWFPKDVEA
;
A
#
# COMPACT_ATOMS: atom_id res chain seq x y z
N MET A 1 5.43 -6.38 18.19
CA MET A 1 4.23 -5.56 17.91
C MET A 1 3.33 -5.58 19.14
N PRO A 2 2.87 -4.44 19.68
CA PRO A 2 1.89 -4.43 20.77
C PRO A 2 0.54 -5.00 20.30
N ALA A 3 -0.24 -5.57 21.21
CA ALA A 3 -1.54 -6.17 20.88
C ALA A 3 -2.61 -5.14 20.47
N LEU A 4 -2.43 -3.89 20.84
CA LEU A 4 -3.34 -2.78 20.55
C LEU A 4 -2.53 -1.53 20.21
N ALA A 5 -3.08 -0.67 19.35
CA ALA A 5 -2.52 0.65 19.11
C ALA A 5 -2.56 1.48 20.41
N PRO A 6 -1.55 2.30 20.71
CA PRO A 6 -1.53 3.14 21.89
C PRO A 6 -2.61 4.21 21.85
N PRO A 7 -2.97 4.83 23.00
CA PRO A 7 -3.86 5.99 23.03
C PRO A 7 -3.31 7.14 22.17
N VAL A 8 -4.19 7.86 21.50
CA VAL A 8 -3.86 8.95 20.58
C VAL A 8 -4.48 10.26 21.06
N GLY A 9 -3.80 11.40 20.77
CA GLY A 9 -4.20 12.71 21.26
C GLY A 9 -5.04 13.54 20.28
N ASP A 10 -4.89 13.28 18.98
CA ASP A 10 -5.59 14.01 17.91
C ASP A 10 -5.68 13.14 16.65
N GLU A 11 -6.35 13.64 15.62
CA GLU A 11 -6.59 12.95 14.36
C GLU A 11 -5.29 12.57 13.64
N ARG A 12 -4.35 13.51 13.52
CA ARG A 12 -3.06 13.26 12.86
C ARG A 12 -2.25 12.19 13.59
N HIS A 13 -2.22 12.27 14.92
CA HIS A 13 -1.58 11.26 15.76
C HIS A 13 -2.27 9.88 15.58
N ALA A 14 -3.60 9.86 15.47
CA ALA A 14 -4.35 8.64 15.22
C ALA A 14 -3.97 8.02 13.88
N LEU A 15 -4.02 8.78 12.77
CA LEU A 15 -3.66 8.31 11.44
C LEU A 15 -2.23 7.77 11.39
N HIS A 16 -1.28 8.53 11.91
CA HIS A 16 0.13 8.09 11.95
C HIS A 16 0.32 6.82 12.76
N THR A 17 -0.28 6.75 13.94
CA THR A 17 -0.15 5.60 14.85
C THR A 17 -0.78 4.34 14.27
N PHE A 18 -1.99 4.44 13.68
CA PHE A 18 -2.65 3.30 13.08
C PHE A 18 -1.98 2.85 11.78
N LEU A 19 -1.47 3.76 10.96
CA LEU A 19 -0.64 3.40 9.80
C LEU A 19 0.59 2.60 10.23
N ALA A 20 1.38 3.10 11.17
CA ALA A 20 2.55 2.40 11.69
C ALA A 20 2.19 1.03 12.26
N TYR A 21 1.10 0.94 13.02
CA TYR A 21 0.63 -0.31 13.60
C TYR A 21 0.26 -1.35 12.52
N GLN A 22 -0.43 -0.95 11.46
CA GLN A 22 -0.77 -1.84 10.35
C GLN A 22 0.46 -2.24 9.54
N GLN A 23 1.40 -1.32 9.34
CA GLN A 23 2.66 -1.62 8.67
C GLN A 23 3.48 -2.67 9.42
N ASP A 24 3.57 -2.58 10.75
CA ASP A 24 4.23 -3.58 11.58
C ASP A 24 3.56 -4.97 11.50
N ALA A 25 2.25 -5.01 11.29
CA ALA A 25 1.52 -6.28 11.18
C ALA A 25 1.99 -7.10 9.97
N PHE A 26 2.24 -6.49 8.82
CA PHE A 26 2.76 -7.19 7.64
C PHE A 26 4.17 -7.74 7.87
N VAL A 27 5.03 -6.98 8.55
CA VAL A 27 6.38 -7.45 8.92
C VAL A 27 6.28 -8.66 9.87
N ALA A 28 5.37 -8.59 10.84
CA ALA A 28 5.16 -9.67 11.81
C ALA A 28 4.65 -10.97 11.15
N VAL A 29 3.72 -10.86 10.18
CA VAL A 29 3.20 -12.02 9.44
C VAL A 29 4.29 -12.68 8.58
N ALA A 30 5.23 -11.91 8.06
CA ALA A 30 6.34 -12.40 7.23
C ALA A 30 7.51 -12.96 8.05
N HIS A 31 7.51 -12.79 9.38
CA HIS A 31 8.63 -13.15 10.23
C HIS A 31 8.94 -14.66 10.18
N GLY A 32 10.19 -14.99 9.85
CA GLY A 32 10.68 -16.38 9.83
C GLY A 32 10.27 -17.18 8.60
N LEU A 33 9.55 -16.60 7.64
CA LEU A 33 9.23 -17.29 6.40
C LEU A 33 10.45 -17.33 5.46
N THR A 34 10.57 -18.45 4.73
CA THR A 34 11.46 -18.55 3.58
C THR A 34 10.86 -17.92 2.34
N ASP A 35 11.65 -17.64 1.30
CA ASP A 35 11.16 -17.14 0.01
C ASP A 35 10.12 -18.08 -0.61
N GLU A 36 10.31 -19.39 -0.47
CA GLU A 36 9.37 -20.39 -0.95
C GLU A 36 8.03 -20.33 -0.21
N GLN A 37 8.07 -20.23 1.13
CA GLN A 37 6.88 -20.09 1.96
C GLN A 37 6.14 -18.76 1.69
N ALA A 38 6.88 -17.67 1.51
CA ALA A 38 6.30 -16.37 1.19
C ALA A 38 5.61 -16.34 -0.20
N ARG A 39 6.08 -17.18 -1.12
CA ARG A 39 5.51 -17.35 -2.47
C ARG A 39 4.35 -18.35 -2.53
N ALA A 40 4.27 -19.23 -1.57
CA ALA A 40 3.27 -20.30 -1.56
C ALA A 40 1.84 -19.76 -1.43
N THR A 41 0.90 -20.45 -2.10
CA THR A 41 -0.55 -20.20 -2.04
C THR A 41 -1.26 -21.44 -1.45
N PRO A 42 -1.14 -21.69 -0.14
CA PRO A 42 -1.58 -22.95 0.47
C PRO A 42 -3.10 -23.06 0.65
N THR A 43 -3.86 -22.03 0.26
CA THR A 43 -5.32 -21.98 0.37
C THR A 43 -5.96 -21.95 -1.02
N VAL A 44 -7.30 -21.83 -1.08
CA VAL A 44 -8.04 -21.61 -2.33
C VAL A 44 -7.79 -20.24 -2.95
N SER A 45 -7.20 -19.31 -2.20
CA SER A 45 -6.81 -17.99 -2.68
C SER A 45 -5.53 -18.07 -3.51
N ALA A 46 -5.47 -17.33 -4.60
CA ALA A 46 -4.25 -17.13 -5.38
C ALA A 46 -3.24 -16.17 -4.71
N LEU A 47 -3.59 -15.58 -3.57
CA LEU A 47 -2.73 -14.63 -2.88
C LEU A 47 -1.69 -15.35 -2.01
N SER A 48 -0.45 -14.89 -2.10
CA SER A 48 0.65 -15.28 -1.22
C SER A 48 1.02 -14.12 -0.29
N ILE A 49 1.74 -14.41 0.80
CA ILE A 49 2.23 -13.36 1.70
C ILE A 49 3.17 -12.40 0.98
N GLY A 50 4.09 -12.91 0.17
CA GLY A 50 4.98 -12.08 -0.65
C GLY A 50 4.23 -11.22 -1.67
N GLY A 51 3.20 -11.78 -2.31
CA GLY A 51 2.31 -11.04 -3.22
C GLY A 51 1.54 -9.93 -2.51
N LEU A 52 1.02 -10.19 -1.31
CA LEU A 52 0.32 -9.17 -0.51
C LEU A 52 1.25 -8.04 -0.08
N ILE A 53 2.48 -8.32 0.38
CA ILE A 53 3.46 -7.29 0.74
C ILE A 53 3.77 -6.42 -0.47
N LYS A 54 4.01 -7.03 -1.63
CA LYS A 54 4.26 -6.31 -2.88
C LYS A 54 3.08 -5.42 -3.27
N HIS A 55 1.86 -5.95 -3.23
CA HIS A 55 0.65 -5.20 -3.55
C HIS A 55 0.43 -4.02 -2.61
N VAL A 56 0.51 -4.22 -1.30
CA VAL A 56 0.32 -3.14 -0.32
C VAL A 56 1.39 -2.06 -0.47
N THR A 57 2.64 -2.43 -0.82
CA THR A 57 3.70 -1.47 -1.14
C THR A 57 3.30 -0.58 -2.34
N GLY A 58 2.82 -1.19 -3.42
CA GLY A 58 2.33 -0.48 -4.61
C GLY A 58 1.14 0.43 -4.30
N MET A 59 0.16 -0.07 -3.55
CA MET A 59 -1.03 0.70 -3.16
C MET A 59 -0.68 1.90 -2.29
N GLN A 60 0.19 1.75 -1.29
CA GLN A 60 0.67 2.88 -0.50
C GLN A 60 1.30 3.95 -1.39
N ARG A 61 2.17 3.56 -2.33
CA ARG A 61 2.82 4.50 -3.26
C ARG A 61 1.79 5.28 -4.07
N ILE A 62 0.81 4.59 -4.69
CA ILE A 62 -0.23 5.21 -5.52
C ILE A 62 -1.07 6.20 -4.72
N TRP A 63 -1.54 5.81 -3.53
CA TRP A 63 -2.35 6.68 -2.71
C TRP A 63 -1.57 7.87 -2.14
N MET A 64 -0.32 7.66 -1.73
CA MET A 64 0.52 8.75 -1.24
C MET A 64 0.89 9.75 -2.34
N GLN A 65 1.04 9.32 -3.58
CA GLN A 65 1.17 10.25 -4.72
C GLN A 65 -0.07 11.12 -4.90
N ARG A 66 -1.28 10.59 -4.68
CA ARG A 66 -2.52 11.35 -4.72
C ARG A 66 -2.61 12.36 -3.57
N VAL A 67 -2.30 11.93 -2.37
CA VAL A 67 -2.25 12.81 -1.19
C VAL A 67 -1.23 13.94 -1.39
N ALA A 68 -0.05 13.64 -1.91
CA ALA A 68 0.99 14.63 -2.16
C ALA A 68 0.65 15.62 -3.29
N ALA A 69 -0.19 15.22 -4.25
CA ALA A 69 -0.65 16.09 -5.34
C ALA A 69 -1.88 16.93 -4.96
N ALA A 70 -2.61 16.58 -3.91
CA ALA A 70 -3.86 17.24 -3.52
C ALA A 70 -3.67 18.76 -3.33
N PRO A 71 -4.64 19.59 -3.74
CA PRO A 71 -5.94 19.23 -4.34
C PRO A 71 -5.88 18.92 -5.86
N ASP A 72 -4.71 18.97 -6.47
CA ASP A 72 -4.52 18.68 -7.89
C ASP A 72 -4.58 17.18 -8.18
N LYS A 73 -4.90 16.83 -9.44
CA LYS A 73 -4.84 15.43 -9.87
C LYS A 73 -3.38 15.01 -10.04
N PRO A 74 -3.02 13.78 -9.62
CA PRO A 74 -1.71 13.22 -9.92
C PRO A 74 -1.52 13.12 -11.45
N PRO A 75 -0.27 13.06 -11.95
CA PRO A 75 0.01 12.87 -13.36
C PRO A 75 -0.76 11.67 -13.92
N THR A 76 -1.36 11.85 -15.10
CA THR A 76 -2.09 10.78 -15.77
C THR A 76 -1.11 9.70 -16.24
N ASP A 77 -1.43 8.45 -15.94
CA ASP A 77 -0.70 7.32 -16.49
C ASP A 77 -1.01 7.18 -17.99
N THR A 78 -0.03 7.47 -18.82
CA THR A 78 -0.17 7.46 -20.29
C THR A 78 0.18 6.11 -20.92
N ARG A 79 0.55 5.11 -20.13
CA ARG A 79 0.83 3.75 -20.62
C ARG A 79 -0.46 3.10 -21.15
N ASP A 80 -0.32 2.15 -22.07
CA ASP A 80 -1.47 1.44 -22.61
C ASP A 80 -2.16 0.58 -21.56
N ILE A 81 -3.44 0.25 -21.81
CA ILE A 81 -4.29 -0.48 -20.86
C ILE A 81 -3.80 -1.92 -20.63
N GLU A 82 -3.16 -2.54 -21.61
CA GLU A 82 -2.65 -3.91 -21.49
C GLU A 82 -1.42 -3.95 -20.58
N GLU A 83 -0.52 -2.99 -20.72
CA GLU A 83 0.64 -2.83 -19.85
C GLU A 83 0.22 -2.58 -18.40
N ARG A 84 -0.71 -1.64 -18.18
CA ARG A 84 -1.27 -1.33 -16.84
C ARG A 84 -1.96 -2.55 -16.22
N THR A 85 -2.73 -3.30 -17.01
CA THR A 85 -3.42 -4.51 -16.54
C THR A 85 -2.44 -5.61 -16.18
N ARG A 86 -1.38 -5.79 -16.96
CA ARG A 86 -0.33 -6.76 -16.67
C ARG A 86 0.40 -6.40 -15.38
N GLU A 87 0.83 -5.16 -15.23
CA GLU A 87 1.50 -4.66 -14.02
C GLU A 87 0.61 -4.84 -12.79
N TYR A 88 -0.69 -4.50 -12.89
CA TYR A 88 -1.65 -4.70 -11.81
C TYR A 88 -1.76 -6.17 -11.38
N ARG A 89 -1.77 -7.11 -12.33
CA ARG A 89 -1.75 -8.55 -12.01
C ARG A 89 -0.45 -8.98 -11.37
N ASP A 90 0.67 -8.47 -11.88
CA ASP A 90 2.00 -8.78 -11.37
C ASP A 90 2.22 -8.24 -9.95
N GLU A 91 1.51 -7.19 -9.55
CA GLU A 91 1.57 -6.66 -8.18
C GLU A 91 1.11 -7.65 -7.12
N TYR A 92 0.25 -8.61 -7.46
CA TYR A 92 -0.24 -9.64 -6.53
C TYR A 92 0.63 -10.89 -6.47
N VAL A 93 1.68 -10.95 -7.26
CA VAL A 93 2.50 -12.17 -7.41
C VAL A 93 3.95 -11.88 -7.02
N MET A 94 4.47 -12.66 -6.07
CA MET A 94 5.90 -12.71 -5.80
C MET A 94 6.58 -13.53 -6.91
N GLY A 95 7.27 -12.84 -7.83
CA GLY A 95 7.96 -13.47 -8.97
C GLY A 95 9.12 -14.38 -8.55
N PRO A 96 9.58 -15.27 -9.46
CA PRO A 96 10.58 -16.29 -9.15
C PRO A 96 11.95 -15.74 -8.74
N HIS A 97 12.28 -14.53 -9.16
CA HIS A 97 13.56 -13.86 -8.86
C HIS A 97 13.46 -12.85 -7.70
N GLN A 98 12.27 -12.67 -7.12
CA GLN A 98 12.07 -11.80 -5.98
C GLN A 98 12.34 -12.57 -4.68
N THR A 99 12.95 -11.91 -3.71
CA THR A 99 13.17 -12.45 -2.37
C THR A 99 12.25 -11.76 -1.37
N LEU A 100 11.87 -12.45 -0.30
CA LEU A 100 11.09 -11.87 0.79
C LEU A 100 11.83 -10.69 1.43
N ALA A 101 13.14 -10.80 1.62
CA ALA A 101 13.96 -9.72 2.14
C ALA A 101 13.86 -8.47 1.26
N GLY A 102 14.03 -8.61 -0.07
CA GLY A 102 13.92 -7.47 -1.00
C GLY A 102 12.52 -6.84 -1.03
N LEU A 103 11.45 -7.64 -0.87
CA LEU A 103 10.08 -7.11 -0.76
C LEU A 103 9.88 -6.36 0.57
N LEU A 104 10.43 -6.85 1.67
CA LEU A 104 10.37 -6.19 2.96
C LEU A 104 11.19 -4.89 3.00
N ASP A 105 12.34 -4.85 2.34
CA ASP A 105 13.14 -3.63 2.18
C ASP A 105 12.37 -2.54 1.41
N ALA A 106 11.75 -2.91 0.28
CA ALA A 106 10.91 -2.02 -0.50
C ALA A 106 9.68 -1.54 0.30
N TYR A 107 9.05 -2.45 1.06
CA TYR A 107 7.94 -2.14 1.94
C TYR A 107 8.36 -1.16 3.04
N ALA A 108 9.50 -1.37 3.70
CA ALA A 108 10.01 -0.49 4.74
C ALA A 108 10.30 0.93 4.22
N ALA A 109 10.89 1.03 3.02
CA ALA A 109 11.14 2.32 2.39
C ALA A 109 9.83 3.07 2.08
N GLN A 110 8.81 2.37 1.55
CA GLN A 110 7.50 2.95 1.29
C GLN A 110 6.77 3.33 2.58
N ASN A 111 6.86 2.51 3.63
CA ASN A 111 6.29 2.81 4.95
C ASN A 111 6.83 4.12 5.52
N ALA A 112 8.16 4.31 5.46
CA ALA A 112 8.79 5.54 5.93
C ALA A 112 8.27 6.78 5.19
N GLU A 113 8.11 6.69 3.87
CA GLU A 113 7.55 7.79 3.07
C GLU A 113 6.07 8.04 3.38
N THR A 114 5.28 6.98 3.54
CA THR A 114 3.86 7.07 3.93
C THR A 114 3.70 7.78 5.28
N LEU A 115 4.50 7.41 6.28
CA LEU A 115 4.46 8.04 7.61
C LEU A 115 4.94 9.50 7.57
N ARG A 116 5.97 9.79 6.77
CA ARG A 116 6.44 11.17 6.58
C ARG A 116 5.34 12.06 5.99
N LEU A 117 4.64 11.60 4.96
CA LEU A 117 3.53 12.33 4.36
C LEU A 117 2.35 12.47 5.33
N ALA A 118 1.99 11.45 6.08
CA ALA A 118 0.93 11.50 7.08
C ALA A 118 1.19 12.56 8.17
N GLN A 119 2.46 12.86 8.46
CA GLN A 119 2.82 13.93 9.40
C GLN A 119 2.64 15.34 8.84
N THR A 120 2.77 15.53 7.53
CA THR A 120 2.88 16.85 6.90
C THR A 120 1.73 17.19 5.96
N ALA A 121 0.95 16.20 5.49
CA ALA A 121 -0.18 16.43 4.59
C ALA A 121 -1.23 17.34 5.24
N ASP A 122 -1.87 18.18 4.43
CA ASP A 122 -3.06 18.90 4.82
C ASP A 122 -4.23 17.91 4.88
N LEU A 123 -4.81 17.70 6.07
CA LEU A 123 -5.90 16.75 6.28
C LEU A 123 -7.24 17.27 5.74
N ASP A 124 -7.37 18.57 5.53
CA ASP A 124 -8.55 19.20 4.96
C ASP A 124 -8.49 19.30 3.42
N ALA A 125 -7.34 18.95 2.82
CA ALA A 125 -7.20 18.99 1.37
C ALA A 125 -8.04 17.90 0.69
N ALA A 126 -8.87 18.32 -0.27
CA ALA A 126 -9.65 17.36 -1.08
C ALA A 126 -8.72 16.52 -1.96
N VAL A 127 -8.76 15.19 -1.79
CA VAL A 127 -8.01 14.26 -2.63
C VAL A 127 -8.88 13.82 -3.82
N PRO A 128 -8.51 14.12 -5.08
CA PRO A 128 -9.31 13.75 -6.23
C PRO A 128 -9.56 12.25 -6.34
N VAL A 129 -10.83 11.86 -6.37
CA VAL A 129 -11.24 10.46 -6.54
C VAL A 129 -10.91 9.98 -7.95
N PRO A 130 -10.31 8.79 -8.13
CA PRO A 130 -10.03 8.22 -9.45
C PRO A 130 -11.33 7.72 -10.11
N ARG A 131 -12.07 8.62 -10.77
CA ARG A 131 -13.39 8.34 -11.39
C ARG A 131 -13.35 7.34 -12.54
N ASP A 132 -12.17 7.05 -13.06
CA ASP A 132 -11.90 6.02 -14.06
C ASP A 132 -11.78 4.60 -13.47
N SER A 133 -11.75 4.49 -12.15
CA SER A 133 -11.69 3.20 -11.45
C SER A 133 -13.11 2.64 -11.25
N PRO A 134 -13.37 1.38 -11.64
CA PRO A 134 -14.73 0.81 -11.65
C PRO A 134 -15.34 0.60 -10.25
N TRP A 135 -14.53 0.63 -9.21
CA TRP A 135 -14.98 0.46 -7.81
C TRP A 135 -15.33 1.77 -7.10
N PHE A 136 -15.08 2.93 -7.71
CA PHE A 136 -15.56 4.20 -7.17
C PHE A 136 -16.91 4.55 -7.78
N PRO A 137 -17.96 4.80 -6.98
CA PRO A 137 -19.22 5.32 -7.47
C PRO A 137 -19.01 6.65 -8.21
N LYS A 138 -19.74 6.84 -9.32
CA LYS A 138 -19.59 8.04 -10.16
C LYS A 138 -20.09 9.32 -9.49
N ASP A 139 -20.89 9.17 -8.44
CA ASP A 139 -21.55 10.21 -7.66
C ASP A 139 -20.81 10.56 -6.35
N VAL A 140 -19.67 9.93 -6.07
CA VAL A 140 -18.82 10.31 -4.93
C VAL A 140 -18.13 11.64 -5.25
N GLU A 141 -18.43 12.67 -4.47
CA GLU A 141 -17.70 13.93 -4.46
C GLU A 141 -16.42 13.78 -3.62
N ALA A 142 -15.34 14.42 -4.06
CA ALA A 142 -14.07 14.42 -3.33
C ALA A 142 -14.10 15.38 -2.15
#